data_2714ffff80c4b4c33e5ab2a209e34597
#
_entry.id   2714ffff80c4b4c33e5ab2a209e34597
#
_cell.length_a   1.000
_cell.length_b   1.000
_cell.length_c   1.000
_cell.angle_alpha   90.00
_cell.angle_beta   90.00
_cell.angle_gamma   90.00
#
_symmetry.space_group_name_H-M   'P 1'
#
loop_
_entity.id
_entity.type
_entity.pdbx_description
1 polymer ?
#
loop_
_entity_poly.entity_id
_entity_poly.type
_entity_poly.pdbx_seq_one_letter_code
_entity_poly.pdbx_strand_id
1 'polypeptide(L)'
;NEELTRLGYTKVTKKIVGPEWRPTKKMRERDPKLPEFMPPGPDNPLGSHALYLSWPSYRIHGTSDTRKIGRQSSSGCIGLYNEQIEELFNLVEIGTPVRIL
;
A
#
# COMPACT_ATOMS: atom_id res chain seq x y z
N ASN A 1 -2.22 3.50 -22.06
CA ASN A 1 -1.65 2.77 -21.15
C ASN A 1 -2.58 2.32 -20.08
N GLU A 2 -2.24 1.37 -19.51
CA GLU A 2 -2.98 0.81 -18.69
C GLU A 2 -2.77 1.10 -17.35
N GLU A 3 -1.87 1.86 -17.03
CA GLU A 3 -1.76 2.31 -15.71
C GLU A 3 -2.70 3.40 -15.49
N LEU A 4 -3.86 3.07 -14.98
CA LEU A 4 -4.86 4.05 -14.71
C LEU A 4 -4.67 4.59 -13.33
N THR A 5 -4.37 5.86 -13.21
CA THR A 5 -4.34 6.53 -11.93
C THR A 5 -5.78 6.86 -11.55
N ARG A 6 -6.27 6.26 -10.50
CA ARG A 6 -7.61 6.53 -10.04
C ARG A 6 -7.61 7.73 -9.11
N LEU A 7 -8.45 8.71 -9.42
CA LEU A 7 -8.57 9.92 -8.60
C LEU A 7 -9.96 9.97 -7.98
N GLY A 8 -10.09 10.70 -6.90
CA GLY A 8 -11.39 10.90 -6.29
C GLY A 8 -11.37 10.64 -4.80
N TYR A 9 -12.51 10.27 -4.25
CA TYR A 9 -12.67 10.12 -2.82
C TYR A 9 -12.82 8.65 -2.44
N THR A 10 -12.13 8.27 -1.39
CA THR A 10 -12.24 6.96 -0.78
C THR A 10 -12.17 7.16 0.73
N LYS A 11 -12.06 6.10 1.50
CA LYS A 11 -11.92 6.23 2.94
C LYS A 11 -11.14 5.05 3.49
N VAL A 12 -10.56 5.25 4.67
CA VAL A 12 -9.81 4.19 5.35
C VAL A 12 -10.80 3.15 5.87
N THR A 13 -10.58 1.89 5.50
CA THR A 13 -11.42 0.80 5.95
C THR A 13 -10.72 -0.12 6.92
N LYS A 14 -9.38 -0.12 6.94
CA LYS A 14 -8.62 -1.02 7.79
C LYS A 14 -7.24 -0.44 8.06
N LYS A 15 -6.76 -0.62 9.28
CA LYS A 15 -5.43 -0.17 9.68
C LYS A 15 -4.64 -1.38 10.17
N ILE A 16 -3.45 -1.60 9.60
CA ILE A 16 -2.63 -2.76 9.93
C ILE A 16 -1.24 -2.32 10.32
N VAL A 17 -0.79 -2.73 11.50
CA VAL A 17 0.61 -2.60 11.90
C VAL A 17 1.33 -3.87 11.47
N GLY A 18 2.43 -3.73 10.73
CA GLY A 18 3.17 -4.90 10.25
C GLY A 18 2.38 -5.69 9.23
N PRO A 19 2.07 -5.09 8.06
CA PRO A 19 1.29 -5.82 7.07
C PRO A 19 2.06 -6.99 6.47
N GLU A 20 1.35 -8.07 6.21
CA GLU A 20 1.87 -9.20 5.45
C GLU A 20 1.73 -8.89 3.96
N TRP A 21 2.62 -9.44 3.16
CA TRP A 21 2.55 -9.25 1.71
C TRP A 21 2.28 -10.57 1.03
N ARG A 22 1.22 -10.59 0.24
CA ARG A 22 0.87 -11.77 -0.56
C ARG A 22 0.82 -11.34 -2.02
N PRO A 23 1.92 -11.54 -2.78
CA PRO A 23 1.90 -11.19 -4.20
C PRO A 23 0.79 -11.94 -4.92
N THR A 24 0.16 -11.26 -5.88
CA THR A 24 -0.91 -11.89 -6.64
C THR A 24 -0.34 -12.97 -7.54
N LYS A 25 -1.23 -13.85 -8.02
CA LYS A 25 -0.83 -14.87 -8.96
C LYS A 25 -0.20 -14.26 -10.21
N LYS A 26 -0.74 -13.15 -10.69
CA LYS A 26 -0.18 -12.46 -11.84
C LYS A 26 1.24 -11.97 -11.57
N MET A 27 1.48 -11.42 -10.40
CA MET A 27 2.81 -10.97 -10.03
C MET A 27 3.80 -12.13 -10.00
N ARG A 28 3.39 -13.27 -9.44
CA ARG A 28 4.25 -14.44 -9.36
C ARG A 28 4.50 -15.08 -10.73
N GLU A 29 3.55 -14.93 -11.65
CA GLU A 29 3.74 -15.40 -13.02
C GLU A 29 4.80 -14.58 -13.74
N ARG A 30 4.80 -13.26 -13.49
CA ARG A 30 5.80 -12.38 -14.10
C ARG A 30 7.18 -12.53 -13.47
N ASP A 31 7.22 -12.87 -12.18
CA ASP A 31 8.47 -13.05 -11.46
C ASP A 31 8.34 -14.29 -10.57
N PRO A 32 8.74 -15.46 -11.07
CA PRO A 32 8.60 -16.70 -10.30
C PRO A 32 9.43 -16.76 -9.03
N LYS A 33 10.32 -15.79 -8.83
CA LYS A 33 11.12 -15.75 -7.60
C LYS A 33 10.35 -15.15 -6.44
N LEU A 34 9.17 -14.53 -6.69
CA LEU A 34 8.41 -13.95 -5.62
C LEU A 34 7.82 -15.03 -4.71
N PRO A 35 7.82 -14.81 -3.39
CA PRO A 35 7.21 -15.79 -2.48
C PRO A 35 5.71 -15.72 -2.55
N GLU A 36 5.03 -16.77 -2.09
CA GLU A 36 3.58 -16.73 -1.93
C GLU A 36 3.18 -15.81 -0.80
N PHE A 37 4.06 -15.61 0.17
CA PHE A 37 3.75 -14.88 1.38
C PHE A 37 5.04 -14.32 1.96
N MET A 38 5.00 -13.07 2.40
CA MET A 38 6.11 -12.46 3.10
C MET A 38 5.60 -11.89 4.42
N PRO A 39 6.20 -12.31 5.55
CA PRO A 39 5.77 -11.78 6.85
C PRO A 39 6.18 -10.33 7.01
N PRO A 40 5.64 -9.64 8.02
CA PRO A 40 6.07 -8.27 8.31
C PRO A 40 7.57 -8.24 8.59
N GLY A 41 8.20 -7.14 8.19
CA GLY A 41 9.62 -6.96 8.46
C GLY A 41 10.26 -6.03 7.46
N PRO A 42 11.58 -5.80 7.62
CA PRO A 42 12.28 -4.81 6.77
C PRO A 42 12.33 -5.18 5.30
N ASP A 43 12.21 -6.47 4.98
CA ASP A 43 12.23 -6.90 3.58
C ASP A 43 10.86 -6.84 2.93
N ASN A 44 9.82 -6.57 3.70
CA ASN A 44 8.46 -6.56 3.17
C ASN A 44 8.21 -5.23 2.44
N PRO A 45 7.81 -5.28 1.17
CA PRO A 45 7.60 -4.04 0.41
C PRO A 45 6.45 -3.16 0.90
N LEU A 46 5.59 -3.68 1.77
CA LEU A 46 4.50 -2.88 2.34
C LEU A 46 4.93 -2.07 3.54
N GLY A 47 6.17 -2.24 4.01
CA GLY A 47 6.72 -1.40 5.06
C GLY A 47 6.16 -1.69 6.44
N SER A 48 6.18 -0.65 7.29
CA SER A 48 5.85 -0.82 8.70
C SER A 48 4.36 -0.79 8.98
N HIS A 49 3.59 -0.09 8.17
CA HIS A 49 2.16 0.12 8.39
C HIS A 49 1.42 0.15 7.06
N ALA A 50 0.14 -0.17 7.08
CA ALA A 50 -0.70 -0.06 5.89
C ALA A 50 -2.09 0.43 6.27
N LEU A 51 -2.64 1.29 5.42
CA LEU A 51 -4.01 1.75 5.51
C LEU A 51 -4.75 1.23 4.28
N TYR A 52 -5.74 0.41 4.50
CA TYR A 52 -6.55 -0.12 3.42
C TYR A 52 -7.67 0.86 3.12
N LEU A 53 -7.96 1.06 1.84
CA LEU A 53 -8.96 2.02 1.40
C LEU A 53 -10.20 1.29 0.90
N SER A 54 -11.31 2.03 0.75
CA SER A 54 -12.56 1.42 0.32
C SER A 54 -12.52 0.98 -1.15
N TRP A 55 -11.64 1.54 -1.94
CA TRP A 55 -11.47 1.06 -3.32
C TRP A 55 -10.74 -0.28 -3.29
N PRO A 56 -11.19 -1.28 -4.03
CA PRO A 56 -10.54 -2.59 -4.02
C PRO A 56 -9.06 -2.50 -4.39
N SER A 57 -8.23 -3.21 -3.66
CA SER A 57 -6.78 -3.28 -3.85
C SER A 57 -6.01 -2.00 -3.56
N TYR A 58 -6.70 -0.92 -3.17
CA TYR A 58 -6.00 0.33 -2.86
C TYR A 58 -5.57 0.34 -1.41
N ARG A 59 -4.31 0.72 -1.19
CA ARG A 59 -3.78 0.87 0.17
C ARG A 59 -2.63 1.87 0.16
N ILE A 60 -2.45 2.53 1.29
CA ILE A 60 -1.31 3.41 1.53
C ILE A 60 -0.40 2.66 2.50
N HIS A 61 0.87 2.54 2.16
CA HIS A 61 1.79 1.73 2.95
C HIS A 61 3.16 2.36 3.00
N GLY A 62 4.00 1.89 3.93
CA GLY A 62 5.37 2.34 4.02
C GLY A 62 6.24 1.68 2.97
N THR A 63 7.32 2.36 2.60
CA THR A 63 8.30 1.78 1.68
C THR A 63 9.66 2.43 1.91
N SER A 64 10.70 1.67 1.64
CA SER A 64 12.07 2.21 1.60
C SER A 64 12.51 2.56 0.18
N ASP A 65 11.68 2.26 -0.81
CA ASP A 65 12.03 2.54 -2.20
C ASP A 65 11.58 3.95 -2.56
N THR A 66 12.53 4.88 -2.64
CA THR A 66 12.21 6.28 -2.88
C THR A 66 11.52 6.52 -4.21
N ARG A 67 11.64 5.59 -5.16
CA ARG A 67 10.96 5.74 -6.44
C ARG A 67 9.45 5.55 -6.34
N LYS A 68 8.99 4.96 -5.24
CA LYS A 68 7.56 4.70 -5.03
C LYS A 68 6.87 5.73 -4.15
N ILE A 69 7.64 6.68 -3.60
CA ILE A 69 7.07 7.65 -2.67
C ILE A 69 6.12 8.58 -3.41
N GLY A 70 4.89 8.70 -2.88
CA GLY A 70 3.89 9.60 -3.43
C GLY A 70 3.33 9.17 -4.77
N ARG A 71 3.61 7.95 -5.21
CA ARG A 71 3.15 7.47 -6.51
C ARG A 71 2.16 6.34 -6.34
N GLN A 72 1.17 6.30 -7.22
CA GLN A 72 0.21 5.23 -7.27
C GLN A 72 0.71 4.17 -8.25
N SER A 73 0.81 2.93 -7.80
CA SER A 73 1.19 1.83 -8.69
C SER A 73 -0.03 1.37 -9.49
N SER A 74 0.20 0.55 -10.49
CA SER A 74 -0.89 0.01 -11.31
C SER A 74 -1.83 -0.88 -10.49
N SER A 75 -1.39 -1.37 -9.35
CA SER A 75 -2.24 -2.19 -8.48
C SER A 75 -2.95 -1.37 -7.41
N GLY A 76 -2.76 -0.05 -7.39
CA GLY A 76 -3.45 0.82 -6.46
C GLY A 76 -2.72 1.09 -5.14
N CYS A 77 -1.45 0.69 -5.05
CA CYS A 77 -0.67 0.93 -3.83
C CYS A 77 0.01 2.29 -3.92
N ILE A 78 0.00 3.03 -2.80
CA ILE A 78 0.63 4.34 -2.70
C ILE A 78 1.67 4.25 -1.60
N GLY A 79 2.92 4.57 -1.93
CA GLY A 79 4.04 4.45 -0.99
C GLY A 79 4.34 5.75 -0.29
N LEU A 80 4.66 5.66 1.00
CA LEU A 80 5.19 6.77 1.80
C LEU A 80 6.42 6.27 2.54
N TYR A 81 7.25 7.20 3.00
CA TYR A 81 8.32 6.81 3.90
C TYR A 81 7.73 6.15 5.15
N ASN A 82 8.45 5.23 5.76
CA ASN A 82 7.95 4.53 6.94
C ASN A 82 7.60 5.49 8.07
N GLU A 83 8.39 6.55 8.26
CA GLU A 83 8.09 7.53 9.28
C GLU A 83 6.79 8.28 8.96
N GLN A 84 6.54 8.54 7.69
CA GLN A 84 5.34 9.26 7.26
C GLN A 84 4.10 8.40 7.42
N ILE A 85 4.17 7.12 7.04
CA ILE A 85 3.01 6.25 7.17
C ILE A 85 2.69 5.99 8.64
N GLU A 86 3.70 5.92 9.48
CA GLU A 86 3.48 5.76 10.91
C GLU A 86 2.73 6.95 11.48
N GLU A 87 3.15 8.16 11.12
CA GLU A 87 2.48 9.37 11.57
C GLU A 87 1.04 9.42 11.08
N LEU A 88 0.84 9.16 9.79
CA LEU A 88 -0.49 9.16 9.21
C LEU A 88 -1.37 8.10 9.86
N PHE A 89 -0.83 6.91 10.09
CA PHE A 89 -1.54 5.83 10.73
C PHE A 89 -2.09 6.25 12.09
N ASN A 90 -1.30 7.02 12.85
CA ASN A 90 -1.71 7.47 14.17
C ASN A 90 -2.72 8.62 14.12
N LEU A 91 -2.78 9.34 13.01
CA LEU A 91 -3.68 10.48 12.88
C LEU A 91 -5.06 10.12 12.36
N VAL A 92 -5.18 9.03 11.62
CA VAL A 92 -6.45 8.68 10.97
C VAL A 92 -7.14 7.55 11.71
N GLU A 93 -8.46 7.44 11.47
CA GLU A 93 -9.28 6.36 12.02
C GLU A 93 -9.99 5.67 10.88
N ILE A 94 -10.51 4.49 11.16
CA ILE A 94 -11.36 3.81 10.20
C ILE A 94 -12.55 4.71 9.89
N GLY A 95 -12.81 4.91 8.61
CA GLY A 95 -13.84 5.83 8.14
C GLY A 95 -13.32 7.20 7.75
N THR A 96 -12.05 7.51 8.05
CA THR A 96 -11.47 8.79 7.64
C THR A 96 -11.50 8.94 6.13
N PRO A 97 -12.06 10.04 5.59
CA PRO A 97 -12.09 10.23 4.14
C PRO A 97 -10.70 10.54 3.61
N VAL A 98 -10.42 10.02 2.41
CA VAL A 98 -9.15 10.21 1.74
C VAL A 98 -9.44 10.69 0.33
N ARG A 99 -8.78 11.76 -0.06
CA ARG A 99 -8.91 12.27 -1.43
C ARG A 99 -7.61 11.99 -2.17
N ILE A 100 -7.73 11.33 -3.29
CA ILE A 100 -6.59 11.03 -4.15
C ILE A 100 -6.59 12.04 -5.28
N LEU A 101 -5.52 12.81 -5.36
CA LEU A 101 -5.38 13.86 -6.38
C LEU A 101 -4.50 13.41 -7.51
#